data_3d8feeb3355015c035ff4325ee1e7e3d
#
_entry.id   3d8feeb3355015c035ff4325ee1e7e3d
#
_cell.length_a   1.000
_cell.length_b   1.000
_cell.length_c   1.000
_cell.angle_alpha   90.00
_cell.angle_beta   90.00
_cell.angle_gamma   90.00
#
_symmetry.space_group_name_H-M   'P 1'
#
loop_
_entity.id
_entity.type
_entity.pdbx_description
1 polymer ?
#
loop_
_entity_poly.entity_id
_entity_poly.type
_entity_poly.pdbx_seq_one_letter_code
_entity_poly.pdbx_strand_id
1 'polypeptide(L)'
;AAQAQPVAAAQGGIGTPDTPRQGRQGGQGGPPAPSTDGLTPDQIQEAVVAGRTVMTTPVAKGTAVESDTSDGQVAGYASSVGSMGGLTALHHAVRQGNMAAVVALLDGGADINEVSASDSTTPLLLSTINGQFDVSMTLIERGANPNLASTAGATPLYTTINTQWAPRSRFPQPQALQNQKATYLDVMEALLKKGADPNVRIKQHLWYFAYNNCGNANCGLENLEGTTAFWRAAYAVDVDAMKLLVAHGADPKIPSQRTPVTTVARADGRGGAAGGRGGGRGGRGGGRGDGNPLQTAEDSAARFVPIGVGVYPIHAAAGVGYGNGFAGNSHRHAPDGWMPAMKYLVETLGADVNQRDINGYTPLHHAAARGDNDMILYLVSKGADVKAVARNGRTVVDMANGPVQRVRPFPETIALLEKLGAKNNHRCVSC
;
A
#
# COMPACT_ATOMS: atom_id res chain seq x y z
N ALA A 1 -18.07 -52.80 0.19
CA ALA A 1 -19.41 -52.67 0.74
C ALA A 1 -19.31 -52.13 2.18
N ALA A 2 -19.49 -50.87 2.40
CA ALA A 2 -19.88 -50.29 3.68
C ALA A 2 -20.55 -48.93 3.38
N GLN A 3 -21.83 -48.89 3.64
CA GLN A 3 -22.70 -47.72 3.47
C GLN A 3 -22.47 -46.73 4.63
N ALA A 4 -22.29 -45.47 4.32
CA ALA A 4 -22.34 -44.39 5.30
C ALA A 4 -23.78 -43.83 5.39
N GLN A 5 -24.31 -43.78 6.57
CA GLN A 5 -25.61 -43.15 6.91
C GLN A 5 -25.44 -41.67 7.17
N PRO A 6 -26.44 -40.84 6.87
CA PRO A 6 -26.41 -39.39 7.16
C PRO A 6 -26.72 -39.06 8.62
N VAL A 7 -25.98 -38.11 9.20
CA VAL A 7 -26.18 -37.57 10.54
C VAL A 7 -27.20 -36.45 10.47
N ALA A 8 -28.26 -36.57 11.28
CA ALA A 8 -29.35 -35.63 11.42
C ALA A 8 -28.91 -34.35 12.16
N ALA A 9 -29.36 -33.19 11.68
CA ALA A 9 -29.19 -31.91 12.31
C ALA A 9 -30.10 -31.76 13.52
N ALA A 10 -29.54 -31.42 14.69
CA ALA A 10 -30.29 -31.08 15.88
C ALA A 10 -30.62 -29.57 15.88
N GLN A 11 -31.89 -29.26 15.86
CA GLN A 11 -32.43 -27.94 16.14
C GLN A 11 -32.43 -27.71 17.65
N GLY A 12 -31.69 -26.71 18.12
CA GLY A 12 -31.72 -26.20 19.48
C GLY A 12 -32.12 -24.73 19.46
N GLY A 13 -33.38 -24.44 19.69
CA GLY A 13 -33.87 -23.09 19.92
C GLY A 13 -33.49 -22.61 21.32
N ILE A 14 -32.92 -21.41 21.40
CA ILE A 14 -32.77 -20.66 22.66
C ILE A 14 -33.55 -19.37 22.51
N GLY A 15 -34.63 -19.26 23.32
CA GLY A 15 -35.48 -18.09 23.43
C GLY A 15 -34.75 -16.92 24.09
N THR A 16 -34.96 -15.74 23.56
CA THR A 16 -34.55 -14.46 24.15
C THR A 16 -35.71 -13.87 24.96
N PRO A 17 -35.45 -13.28 26.15
CA PRO A 17 -36.47 -12.50 26.85
C PRO A 17 -36.51 -11.08 26.29
N ASP A 18 -37.70 -10.63 26.00
CA ASP A 18 -38.06 -9.24 25.66
C ASP A 18 -37.72 -8.28 26.80
N THR A 19 -36.96 -7.23 26.44
CA THR A 19 -36.96 -5.98 27.21
C THR A 19 -37.12 -4.80 26.25
N PRO A 20 -38.05 -3.86 26.53
CA PRO A 20 -38.30 -2.73 25.64
C PRO A 20 -37.20 -1.68 25.80
N ARG A 21 -36.49 -1.38 24.74
CA ARG A 21 -35.60 -0.20 24.65
C ARG A 21 -36.39 0.99 24.15
N GLN A 22 -36.51 1.98 25.02
CA GLN A 22 -37.01 3.31 24.72
C GLN A 22 -36.19 3.99 23.59
N GLY A 23 -36.93 4.68 22.71
CA GLY A 23 -36.45 5.34 21.52
C GLY A 23 -35.42 6.43 21.78
N ARG A 24 -34.40 6.47 20.94
CA ARG A 24 -33.63 7.67 20.62
C ARG A 24 -34.08 8.14 19.24
N GLN A 25 -34.82 9.23 19.22
CA GLN A 25 -35.07 10.07 18.05
C GLN A 25 -33.77 10.75 17.63
N GLY A 26 -33.57 10.89 16.31
CA GLY A 26 -32.66 11.88 15.75
C GLY A 26 -31.60 11.31 14.80
N GLY A 27 -31.98 10.95 13.59
CA GLY A 27 -31.14 10.87 12.42
C GLY A 27 -32.00 11.22 11.23
N GLN A 28 -31.81 12.40 10.66
CA GLN A 28 -32.51 12.83 9.45
C GLN A 28 -32.16 11.85 8.32
N GLY A 29 -33.14 11.03 7.96
CA GLY A 29 -33.07 10.21 6.77
C GLY A 29 -33.10 11.11 5.55
N GLY A 30 -32.13 10.96 4.68
CA GLY A 30 -32.23 11.49 3.33
C GLY A 30 -33.51 10.98 2.63
N PRO A 31 -34.00 11.67 1.62
CA PRO A 31 -35.19 11.25 0.90
C PRO A 31 -35.02 9.81 0.40
N PRO A 32 -36.07 8.95 0.50
CA PRO A 32 -35.99 7.60 0.00
C PRO A 32 -35.64 7.62 -1.50
N ALA A 33 -34.78 6.70 -1.92
CA ALA A 33 -34.47 6.54 -3.34
C ALA A 33 -35.81 6.35 -4.11
N PRO A 34 -35.97 7.01 -5.25
CA PRO A 34 -37.19 6.85 -6.03
C PRO A 34 -37.36 5.37 -6.41
N SER A 35 -38.51 4.81 -6.06
CA SER A 35 -38.88 3.45 -6.48
C SER A 35 -39.08 3.44 -7.99
N THR A 36 -38.50 2.44 -8.65
CA THR A 36 -38.75 2.18 -10.09
C THR A 36 -40.02 1.36 -10.32
N ASP A 37 -40.72 1.00 -9.25
CA ASP A 37 -41.94 0.22 -9.32
C ASP A 37 -43.05 1.07 -9.93
N GLY A 38 -43.53 0.63 -11.09
CA GLY A 38 -44.63 1.29 -11.84
C GLY A 38 -44.22 2.20 -13.00
N LEU A 39 -42.92 2.30 -13.31
CA LEU A 39 -42.48 3.00 -14.51
C LEU A 39 -42.73 2.16 -15.76
N THR A 40 -43.32 2.79 -16.80
CA THR A 40 -43.44 2.14 -18.08
C THR A 40 -42.10 2.04 -18.82
N PRO A 41 -41.94 1.11 -19.78
CA PRO A 41 -40.71 1.01 -20.58
C PRO A 41 -40.33 2.32 -21.25
N ASP A 42 -41.30 3.11 -21.71
CA ASP A 42 -41.07 4.40 -22.35
C ASP A 42 -40.53 5.43 -21.34
N GLN A 43 -41.03 5.47 -20.14
CA GLN A 43 -40.53 6.35 -19.09
C GLN A 43 -39.11 5.99 -18.68
N ILE A 44 -38.78 4.70 -18.68
CA ILE A 44 -37.40 4.22 -18.43
C ILE A 44 -36.50 4.69 -19.58
N GLN A 45 -36.95 4.56 -20.83
CA GLN A 45 -36.21 4.99 -21.99
C GLN A 45 -35.96 6.50 -21.99
N GLU A 46 -37.00 7.30 -21.68
CA GLU A 46 -36.84 8.75 -21.52
C GLU A 46 -35.85 9.13 -20.44
N ALA A 47 -35.90 8.47 -19.28
CA ALA A 47 -34.92 8.69 -18.18
C ALA A 47 -33.48 8.34 -18.61
N VAL A 48 -33.31 7.26 -19.40
CA VAL A 48 -32.00 6.88 -19.95
C VAL A 48 -31.50 7.93 -20.96
N VAL A 49 -32.39 8.42 -21.85
CA VAL A 49 -32.05 9.48 -22.82
C VAL A 49 -31.70 10.79 -22.08
N ALA A 50 -32.52 11.18 -21.12
CA ALA A 50 -32.25 12.37 -20.30
C ALA A 50 -30.92 12.25 -19.55
N GLY A 51 -30.63 11.08 -18.94
CA GLY A 51 -29.35 10.79 -18.29
C GLY A 51 -28.17 10.90 -19.26
N ARG A 52 -28.29 10.36 -20.47
CA ARG A 52 -27.26 10.50 -21.51
C ARG A 52 -27.06 11.96 -21.94
N THR A 53 -28.11 12.74 -22.06
CA THR A 53 -28.02 14.16 -22.41
C THR A 53 -27.31 14.95 -21.35
N VAL A 54 -27.57 14.68 -20.06
CA VAL A 54 -26.84 15.29 -18.93
C VAL A 54 -25.37 14.91 -18.94
N MET A 55 -25.04 13.66 -19.25
CA MET A 55 -23.65 13.18 -19.31
C MET A 55 -22.88 13.70 -20.55
N THR A 56 -23.56 14.00 -21.64
CA THR A 56 -22.95 14.51 -22.88
C THR A 56 -22.93 16.04 -22.96
N THR A 57 -23.73 16.72 -22.15
CA THR A 57 -23.68 18.19 -22.06
C THR A 57 -22.37 18.59 -21.41
N PRO A 58 -21.49 19.38 -22.09
CA PRO A 58 -20.26 19.85 -21.43
C PRO A 58 -20.67 20.64 -20.16
N VAL A 59 -20.34 20.10 -19.03
CA VAL A 59 -20.46 20.86 -17.78
C VAL A 59 -19.58 22.09 -17.99
N ALA A 60 -20.19 23.27 -18.11
CA ALA A 60 -19.45 24.52 -18.04
C ALA A 60 -18.53 24.35 -16.83
N LYS A 61 -17.22 24.58 -17.00
CA LYS A 61 -16.25 24.56 -15.90
C LYS A 61 -16.78 25.49 -14.82
N GLY A 62 -17.71 24.95 -14.04
CA GLY A 62 -18.13 25.57 -12.79
C GLY A 62 -16.88 25.68 -11.98
N THR A 63 -16.63 26.83 -11.44
CA THR A 63 -15.69 27.08 -10.36
C THR A 63 -15.62 25.81 -9.52
N ALA A 64 -14.43 25.18 -9.51
CA ALA A 64 -14.17 24.07 -8.61
C ALA A 64 -14.78 24.48 -7.27
N VAL A 65 -15.68 23.66 -6.74
CA VAL A 65 -16.07 23.82 -5.33
C VAL A 65 -14.74 23.71 -4.63
N GLU A 66 -14.21 24.84 -4.20
CA GLU A 66 -13.08 24.87 -3.28
C GLU A 66 -13.55 24.02 -2.11
N SER A 67 -13.09 22.77 -2.09
CA SER A 67 -13.20 21.99 -0.88
C SER A 67 -12.49 22.80 0.17
N ASP A 68 -13.21 23.21 1.19
CA ASP A 68 -12.67 23.92 2.34
C ASP A 68 -11.54 23.05 2.93
N THR A 69 -10.33 23.29 2.42
CA THR A 69 -9.10 22.63 2.83
C THR A 69 -8.46 23.38 3.98
N SER A 70 -9.28 24.05 4.82
CA SER A 70 -8.77 24.83 5.94
C SER A 70 -7.97 24.03 6.97
N ASP A 71 -7.91 22.69 6.87
CA ASP A 71 -7.19 21.85 7.83
C ASP A 71 -6.17 20.87 7.25
N GLY A 72 -5.72 20.98 6.03
CA GLY A 72 -4.57 20.21 5.52
C GLY A 72 -4.66 18.67 5.67
N GLN A 73 -5.77 18.14 6.14
CA GLN A 73 -6.05 16.71 6.22
C GLN A 73 -6.98 16.32 5.08
N VAL A 74 -6.35 15.97 3.98
CA VAL A 74 -7.08 15.24 2.95
C VAL A 74 -7.49 13.92 3.59
N ALA A 75 -8.68 13.94 4.04
CA ALA A 75 -9.66 13.15 3.48
C ALA A 75 -9.68 11.72 3.93
N GLY A 76 -10.62 11.39 4.53
CA GLY A 76 -11.17 10.06 4.72
C GLY A 76 -11.64 9.47 3.38
N TYR A 77 -12.33 8.37 3.51
CA TYR A 77 -12.99 7.59 2.47
C TYR A 77 -13.72 8.41 1.39
N ALA A 78 -14.33 9.55 1.75
CA ALA A 78 -15.09 10.40 0.83
C ALA A 78 -14.24 10.99 -0.32
N SER A 79 -12.99 11.37 -0.07
CA SER A 79 -12.14 11.89 -1.14
C SER A 79 -11.59 10.78 -2.05
N SER A 80 -11.39 9.58 -1.49
CA SER A 80 -11.04 8.42 -2.30
C SER A 80 -12.20 7.99 -3.21
N VAL A 81 -13.44 8.10 -2.74
CA VAL A 81 -14.64 7.80 -3.54
C VAL A 81 -14.89 8.88 -4.59
N GLY A 82 -14.62 10.14 -4.29
CA GLY A 82 -14.81 11.25 -5.23
C GLY A 82 -13.93 11.17 -6.48
N SER A 83 -12.84 10.42 -6.44
CA SER A 83 -11.97 10.19 -7.59
C SER A 83 -12.31 8.91 -8.37
N MET A 84 -13.39 8.22 -8.03
CA MET A 84 -13.84 7.01 -8.73
C MET A 84 -15.06 7.31 -9.59
N GLY A 85 -15.09 6.74 -10.80
CA GLY A 85 -16.22 6.87 -11.70
C GLY A 85 -15.82 7.08 -13.16
N GLY A 86 -16.80 7.39 -14.01
CA GLY A 86 -16.57 7.59 -15.43
C GLY A 86 -16.05 6.34 -16.15
N LEU A 87 -16.43 5.15 -15.67
CA LEU A 87 -16.05 3.87 -16.26
C LEU A 87 -16.97 3.57 -17.44
N THR A 88 -16.38 3.14 -18.56
CA THR A 88 -17.12 2.67 -19.74
C THR A 88 -17.57 1.22 -19.58
N ALA A 89 -18.40 0.73 -20.54
CA ALA A 89 -18.81 -0.66 -20.56
C ALA A 89 -17.60 -1.62 -20.59
N LEU A 90 -16.54 -1.27 -21.33
CA LEU A 90 -15.31 -2.06 -21.39
C LEU A 90 -14.62 -2.12 -20.02
N HIS A 91 -14.51 -1.00 -19.30
CA HIS A 91 -13.96 -0.99 -17.95
C HIS A 91 -14.75 -1.90 -17.00
N HIS A 92 -16.08 -1.89 -17.07
CA HIS A 92 -16.92 -2.76 -16.24
C HIS A 92 -16.70 -4.24 -16.56
N ALA A 93 -16.67 -4.61 -17.85
CA ALA A 93 -16.41 -5.98 -18.30
C ALA A 93 -15.03 -6.48 -17.83
N VAL A 94 -14.00 -5.64 -17.98
CA VAL A 94 -12.63 -5.91 -17.57
C VAL A 94 -12.53 -6.09 -16.05
N ARG A 95 -13.12 -5.18 -15.26
CA ARG A 95 -13.11 -5.26 -13.79
C ARG A 95 -13.70 -6.57 -13.28
N GLN A 96 -14.74 -7.06 -13.95
CA GLN A 96 -15.41 -8.32 -13.58
C GLN A 96 -14.72 -9.56 -14.13
N GLY A 97 -13.73 -9.39 -15.03
CA GLY A 97 -13.08 -10.53 -15.69
C GLY A 97 -13.97 -11.22 -16.72
N ASN A 98 -15.01 -10.55 -17.22
CA ASN A 98 -15.92 -11.12 -18.21
C ASN A 98 -15.29 -11.09 -19.61
N MET A 99 -14.49 -12.13 -19.90
CA MET A 99 -13.75 -12.23 -21.17
C MET A 99 -14.64 -12.15 -22.39
N ALA A 100 -15.82 -12.79 -22.38
CA ALA A 100 -16.73 -12.77 -23.51
C ALA A 100 -17.23 -11.35 -23.80
N ALA A 101 -17.59 -10.60 -22.76
CA ALA A 101 -18.01 -9.21 -22.90
C ALA A 101 -16.86 -8.30 -23.34
N VAL A 102 -15.64 -8.52 -22.82
CA VAL A 102 -14.43 -7.78 -23.24
C VAL A 102 -14.19 -7.94 -24.74
N VAL A 103 -14.19 -9.19 -25.23
CA VAL A 103 -13.98 -9.50 -26.65
C VAL A 103 -15.08 -8.88 -27.49
N ALA A 104 -16.34 -9.06 -27.13
CA ALA A 104 -17.47 -8.50 -27.89
C ALA A 104 -17.46 -6.96 -27.97
N LEU A 105 -17.08 -6.29 -26.88
CA LEU A 105 -16.98 -4.83 -26.88
C LEU A 105 -15.82 -4.33 -27.75
N LEU A 106 -14.67 -5.00 -27.71
CA LEU A 106 -13.53 -4.65 -28.56
C LEU A 106 -13.83 -4.92 -30.04
N ASP A 107 -14.47 -6.05 -30.37
CA ASP A 107 -14.90 -6.39 -31.72
C ASP A 107 -15.99 -5.40 -32.22
N GLY A 108 -16.80 -4.86 -31.31
CA GLY A 108 -17.77 -3.78 -31.55
C GLY A 108 -17.18 -2.38 -31.68
N GLY A 109 -15.84 -2.23 -31.61
CA GLY A 109 -15.14 -0.96 -31.81
C GLY A 109 -14.94 -0.13 -30.53
N ALA A 110 -15.05 -0.71 -29.34
CA ALA A 110 -14.69 0.00 -28.10
C ALA A 110 -13.20 0.35 -28.13
N ASP A 111 -12.84 1.58 -27.71
CA ASP A 111 -11.46 2.00 -27.62
C ASP A 111 -10.76 1.24 -26.46
N ILE A 112 -9.77 0.44 -26.83
CA ILE A 112 -8.98 -0.38 -25.90
C ILE A 112 -8.15 0.47 -24.93
N ASN A 113 -7.87 1.72 -25.28
CA ASN A 113 -7.05 2.66 -24.50
C ASN A 113 -7.88 3.78 -23.85
N GLU A 114 -9.22 3.70 -23.93
CA GLU A 114 -10.07 4.72 -23.32
C GLU A 114 -9.78 4.83 -21.81
N VAL A 115 -9.68 6.06 -21.34
CA VAL A 115 -9.40 6.35 -19.93
C VAL A 115 -10.67 6.67 -19.16
N SER A 116 -10.74 6.26 -17.90
CA SER A 116 -11.82 6.68 -17.01
C SER A 116 -11.79 8.20 -16.82
N ALA A 117 -12.97 8.81 -16.70
CA ALA A 117 -13.06 10.26 -16.56
C ALA A 117 -12.54 10.76 -15.20
N SER A 118 -12.40 9.90 -14.21
CA SER A 118 -12.00 10.29 -12.84
C SER A 118 -10.49 10.34 -12.64
N ASP A 119 -9.80 9.23 -12.92
CA ASP A 119 -8.39 9.05 -12.56
C ASP A 119 -7.51 8.61 -13.74
N SER A 120 -8.05 8.65 -14.96
CA SER A 120 -7.37 8.22 -16.19
C SER A 120 -6.96 6.75 -16.18
N THR A 121 -7.69 5.89 -15.45
CA THR A 121 -7.45 4.44 -15.47
C THR A 121 -7.89 3.86 -16.83
N THR A 122 -7.02 3.09 -17.49
CA THR A 122 -7.33 2.37 -18.74
C THR A 122 -7.91 0.98 -18.45
N PRO A 123 -8.56 0.32 -19.44
CA PRO A 123 -8.97 -1.08 -19.30
C PRO A 123 -7.80 -2.00 -18.90
N LEU A 124 -6.62 -1.85 -19.50
CA LEU A 124 -5.44 -2.66 -19.17
C LEU A 124 -4.97 -2.41 -17.73
N LEU A 125 -4.90 -1.15 -17.29
CA LEU A 125 -4.56 -0.82 -15.91
C LEU A 125 -5.59 -1.39 -14.94
N LEU A 126 -6.88 -1.30 -15.26
CA LEU A 126 -7.96 -1.80 -14.41
C LEU A 126 -7.91 -3.34 -14.28
N SER A 127 -7.56 -4.06 -15.37
CA SER A 127 -7.40 -5.52 -15.31
C SER A 127 -6.29 -5.94 -14.36
N THR A 128 -5.14 -5.25 -14.38
CA THR A 128 -4.01 -5.54 -13.49
C THR A 128 -4.30 -5.17 -12.04
N ILE A 129 -4.99 -4.06 -11.78
CA ILE A 129 -5.44 -3.68 -10.43
C ILE A 129 -6.34 -4.77 -9.81
N ASN A 130 -7.22 -5.36 -10.62
CA ASN A 130 -8.19 -6.36 -10.16
C ASN A 130 -7.65 -7.81 -10.25
N GLY A 131 -6.43 -8.01 -10.70
CA GLY A 131 -5.82 -9.34 -10.84
C GLY A 131 -6.46 -10.21 -11.92
N GLN A 132 -7.11 -9.60 -12.93
CA GLN A 132 -7.71 -10.26 -14.08
C GLN A 132 -6.63 -10.51 -15.16
N PHE A 133 -5.65 -11.34 -14.85
CA PHE A 133 -4.44 -11.50 -15.66
C PHE A 133 -4.71 -12.10 -17.05
N ASP A 134 -5.66 -13.02 -17.17
CA ASP A 134 -6.05 -13.55 -18.49
C ASP A 134 -6.64 -12.44 -19.38
N VAL A 135 -7.44 -11.53 -18.80
CA VAL A 135 -7.95 -10.34 -19.50
C VAL A 135 -6.80 -9.40 -19.83
N SER A 136 -5.84 -9.21 -18.92
CA SER A 136 -4.65 -8.38 -19.17
C SER A 136 -3.89 -8.90 -20.39
N MET A 137 -3.64 -10.22 -20.48
CA MET A 137 -2.96 -10.82 -21.63
C MET A 137 -3.73 -10.55 -22.94
N THR A 138 -5.03 -10.74 -22.93
CA THR A 138 -5.88 -10.48 -24.12
C THR A 138 -5.81 -9.01 -24.55
N LEU A 139 -5.85 -8.07 -23.61
CA LEU A 139 -5.72 -6.63 -23.90
C LEU A 139 -4.34 -6.29 -24.48
N ILE A 140 -3.26 -6.85 -23.92
CA ILE A 140 -1.88 -6.66 -24.40
C ILE A 140 -1.73 -7.21 -25.83
N GLU A 141 -2.25 -8.40 -26.10
CA GLU A 141 -2.22 -9.02 -27.44
C GLU A 141 -2.97 -8.18 -28.46
N ARG A 142 -4.12 -7.59 -28.07
CA ARG A 142 -4.93 -6.72 -28.91
C ARG A 142 -4.40 -5.29 -29.05
N GLY A 143 -3.22 -4.98 -28.47
CA GLY A 143 -2.51 -3.73 -28.68
C GLY A 143 -2.82 -2.62 -27.68
N ALA A 144 -3.31 -2.95 -26.50
CA ALA A 144 -3.42 -1.96 -25.42
C ALA A 144 -2.05 -1.35 -25.09
N ASN A 145 -2.02 -0.04 -24.89
CA ASN A 145 -0.78 0.68 -24.58
C ASN A 145 -0.34 0.43 -23.13
N PRO A 146 0.83 -0.20 -22.91
CA PRO A 146 1.29 -0.57 -21.57
C PRO A 146 1.81 0.62 -20.74
N ASN A 147 1.99 1.79 -21.35
CA ASN A 147 2.59 2.97 -20.72
C ASN A 147 1.56 4.01 -20.26
N LEU A 148 0.28 3.79 -20.51
CA LEU A 148 -0.75 4.68 -19.99
C LEU A 148 -0.90 4.49 -18.49
N ALA A 149 -0.63 5.57 -17.77
CA ALA A 149 -0.69 5.59 -16.31
C ALA A 149 -1.90 6.37 -15.81
N SER A 150 -2.41 6.00 -14.64
CA SER A 150 -3.41 6.80 -13.95
C SER A 150 -2.85 8.17 -13.51
N THR A 151 -3.71 9.07 -13.06
CA THR A 151 -3.30 10.36 -12.48
C THR A 151 -2.33 10.20 -11.31
N ALA A 152 -2.46 9.09 -10.56
CA ALA A 152 -1.53 8.70 -9.50
C ALA A 152 -0.17 8.18 -10.00
N GLY A 153 0.03 8.06 -11.31
CA GLY A 153 1.25 7.51 -11.91
C GLY A 153 1.31 5.98 -11.90
N ALA A 154 0.24 5.29 -11.58
CA ALA A 154 0.21 3.83 -11.61
C ALA A 154 0.16 3.33 -13.05
N THR A 155 1.10 2.45 -13.41
CA THR A 155 1.15 1.76 -14.71
C THR A 155 0.68 0.31 -14.57
N PRO A 156 0.25 -0.34 -15.66
CA PRO A 156 -0.06 -1.77 -15.64
C PRO A 156 1.09 -2.63 -15.10
N LEU A 157 2.33 -2.31 -15.42
CA LEU A 157 3.51 -3.04 -14.93
C LEU A 157 3.66 -2.94 -13.40
N TYR A 158 3.53 -1.73 -12.85
CA TYR A 158 3.61 -1.51 -11.41
C TYR A 158 2.47 -2.23 -10.68
N THR A 159 1.24 -2.08 -11.18
CA THR A 159 0.06 -2.65 -10.52
C THR A 159 0.00 -4.16 -10.57
N THR A 160 0.59 -4.79 -11.58
CA THR A 160 0.71 -6.26 -11.64
C THR A 160 1.48 -6.82 -10.44
N ILE A 161 2.66 -6.27 -10.15
CA ILE A 161 3.45 -6.68 -8.96
C ILE A 161 2.70 -6.33 -7.68
N ASN A 162 2.14 -5.13 -7.66
CA ASN A 162 1.47 -4.62 -6.49
C ASN A 162 0.24 -5.45 -6.10
N THR A 163 -0.53 -5.92 -7.07
CA THR A 163 -1.70 -6.78 -6.86
C THR A 163 -1.29 -8.18 -6.39
N GLN A 164 -0.23 -8.75 -6.96
CA GLN A 164 0.32 -10.04 -6.52
C GLN A 164 0.69 -10.02 -5.05
N TRP A 165 1.34 -8.96 -4.61
CA TRP A 165 1.86 -8.81 -3.24
C TRP A 165 1.07 -7.81 -2.41
N ALA A 166 -0.19 -7.57 -2.76
CA ALA A 166 -1.07 -6.70 -1.98
C ALA A 166 -1.21 -7.18 -0.54
N PRO A 167 -1.30 -6.27 0.45
CA PRO A 167 -1.54 -6.62 1.83
C PRO A 167 -2.81 -7.46 1.97
N ARG A 168 -2.83 -8.35 2.95
CA ARG A 168 -4.03 -9.12 3.25
C ARG A 168 -5.15 -8.20 3.69
N SER A 169 -6.30 -8.30 3.02
CA SER A 169 -7.50 -7.60 3.45
C SER A 169 -7.96 -8.12 4.82
N ARG A 170 -8.51 -7.24 5.65
CA ARG A 170 -9.17 -7.61 6.91
C ARG A 170 -10.35 -8.55 6.69
N PHE A 171 -11.03 -8.38 5.58
CA PHE A 171 -12.15 -9.22 5.17
C PHE A 171 -11.69 -10.06 3.99
N PRO A 172 -11.81 -11.40 4.06
CA PRO A 172 -11.47 -12.25 2.94
C PRO A 172 -12.24 -11.79 1.70
N GLN A 173 -11.51 -11.42 0.65
CA GLN A 173 -12.06 -11.13 -0.66
C GLN A 173 -11.59 -12.21 -1.62
N PRO A 174 -12.47 -12.74 -2.49
CA PRO A 174 -12.01 -13.60 -3.57
C PRO A 174 -10.96 -12.84 -4.39
N GLN A 175 -9.78 -13.43 -4.53
CA GLN A 175 -8.73 -12.85 -5.36
C GLN A 175 -8.82 -13.45 -6.75
N ALA A 176 -9.19 -12.64 -7.72
CA ALA A 176 -9.31 -13.06 -9.12
C ALA A 176 -8.02 -13.75 -9.61
N LEU A 177 -6.87 -13.23 -9.20
CA LEU A 177 -5.55 -13.75 -9.57
C LEU A 177 -5.34 -15.25 -9.24
N GLN A 178 -6.07 -15.81 -8.27
CA GLN A 178 -5.95 -17.23 -7.91
C GLN A 178 -6.59 -18.16 -8.93
N ASN A 179 -7.48 -17.64 -9.77
CA ASN A 179 -8.23 -18.41 -10.77
C ASN A 179 -7.79 -18.09 -12.21
N GLN A 180 -6.68 -17.36 -12.39
CA GLN A 180 -6.15 -17.03 -13.70
C GLN A 180 -5.21 -18.12 -14.19
N LYS A 181 -5.11 -18.27 -15.51
CA LYS A 181 -4.12 -19.14 -16.17
C LYS A 181 -2.78 -18.43 -16.28
N ALA A 182 -2.82 -17.16 -16.66
CA ALA A 182 -1.63 -16.31 -16.70
C ALA A 182 -1.17 -15.95 -15.29
N THR A 183 0.12 -16.08 -15.04
CA THR A 183 0.75 -15.60 -13.81
C THR A 183 1.05 -14.11 -13.90
N TYR A 184 1.31 -13.47 -12.76
CA TYR A 184 1.76 -12.07 -12.76
C TYR A 184 3.08 -11.88 -13.51
N LEU A 185 3.99 -12.87 -13.50
CA LEU A 185 5.24 -12.82 -14.26
C LEU A 185 4.98 -12.88 -15.77
N ASP A 186 4.02 -13.70 -16.23
CA ASP A 186 3.64 -13.75 -17.65
C ASP A 186 3.12 -12.37 -18.12
N VAL A 187 2.27 -11.73 -17.30
CA VAL A 187 1.76 -10.39 -17.62
C VAL A 187 2.89 -9.36 -17.62
N MET A 188 3.79 -9.39 -16.63
CA MET A 188 4.93 -8.48 -16.58
C MET A 188 5.83 -8.64 -17.81
N GLU A 189 6.16 -9.88 -18.18
CA GLU A 189 6.98 -10.17 -19.35
C GLU A 189 6.31 -9.69 -20.65
N ALA A 190 4.99 -9.92 -20.79
CA ALA A 190 4.22 -9.46 -21.94
C ALA A 190 4.21 -7.92 -22.02
N LEU A 191 4.00 -7.23 -20.89
CA LEU A 191 4.05 -5.76 -20.83
C LEU A 191 5.44 -5.22 -21.23
N LEU A 192 6.50 -5.80 -20.68
CA LEU A 192 7.88 -5.39 -20.97
C LEU A 192 8.26 -5.64 -22.43
N LYS A 193 7.87 -6.79 -23.00
CA LYS A 193 8.06 -7.07 -24.44
C LYS A 193 7.29 -6.10 -25.35
N LYS A 194 6.19 -5.54 -24.87
CA LYS A 194 5.40 -4.51 -25.56
C LYS A 194 5.91 -3.08 -25.29
N GLY A 195 7.05 -2.93 -24.62
CA GLY A 195 7.69 -1.64 -24.39
C GLY A 195 7.18 -0.88 -23.16
N ALA A 196 6.68 -1.57 -22.15
CA ALA A 196 6.41 -0.93 -20.87
C ALA A 196 7.71 -0.38 -20.26
N ASP A 197 7.69 0.89 -19.86
CA ASP A 197 8.82 1.51 -19.16
C ASP A 197 8.86 1.05 -17.68
N PRO A 198 9.92 0.31 -17.26
CA PRO A 198 10.01 -0.20 -15.89
C PRO A 198 10.37 0.89 -14.87
N ASN A 199 10.76 2.09 -15.32
CA ASN A 199 11.26 3.17 -14.48
C ASN A 199 10.22 4.26 -14.19
N VAL A 200 8.97 4.07 -14.63
CA VAL A 200 7.87 4.98 -14.30
C VAL A 200 7.67 5.03 -12.79
N ARG A 201 7.58 6.24 -12.25
CA ARG A 201 7.42 6.49 -10.82
C ARG A 201 5.97 6.77 -10.45
N ILE A 202 5.53 6.21 -9.33
CA ILE A 202 4.26 6.57 -8.69
C ILE A 202 4.33 8.03 -8.24
N LYS A 203 3.32 8.83 -8.57
CA LYS A 203 3.25 10.26 -8.25
C LYS A 203 2.61 10.54 -6.89
N GLN A 204 1.66 9.69 -6.49
CA GLN A 204 0.96 9.80 -5.22
C GLN A 204 0.53 8.43 -4.73
N HIS A 205 0.17 8.35 -3.45
CA HIS A 205 -0.30 7.10 -2.86
C HIS A 205 -1.54 6.55 -3.59
N LEU A 206 -1.55 5.23 -3.84
CA LEU A 206 -2.60 4.60 -4.63
C LEU A 206 -3.86 4.39 -3.78
N TRP A 207 -5.00 4.97 -4.19
CA TRP A 207 -6.26 4.96 -3.46
C TRP A 207 -6.83 3.56 -3.17
N TYR A 208 -6.63 2.60 -4.05
CA TYR A 208 -7.14 1.24 -3.90
C TYR A 208 -6.45 0.46 -2.77
N PHE A 209 -5.33 0.92 -2.27
CA PHE A 209 -4.76 0.42 -1.02
C PHE A 209 -5.47 1.00 0.20
N ALA A 210 -5.90 2.24 0.14
CA ALA A 210 -6.63 2.88 1.21
C ALA A 210 -8.00 2.23 1.45
N TYR A 211 -8.65 1.72 0.39
CA TYR A 211 -9.95 1.05 0.46
C TYR A 211 -9.95 -0.16 1.40
N ASN A 212 -8.87 -0.89 1.49
CA ASN A 212 -8.75 -2.04 2.39
C ASN A 212 -8.39 -1.67 3.83
N ASN A 213 -8.39 -0.39 4.18
CA ASN A 213 -7.88 0.10 5.45
C ASN A 213 -6.41 -0.32 5.73
N CYS A 214 -5.72 -0.78 4.70
CA CYS A 214 -4.35 -1.29 4.73
C CYS A 214 -3.43 -0.55 3.76
N GLY A 215 -3.82 0.62 3.32
CA GLY A 215 -3.10 1.34 2.28
C GLY A 215 -2.20 2.46 2.76
N ASN A 216 -2.10 2.66 4.03
CA ASN A 216 -1.29 3.74 4.59
C ASN A 216 -0.46 3.24 5.77
N ALA A 217 0.17 4.16 6.49
CA ALA A 217 0.98 3.88 7.67
C ALA A 217 0.29 2.99 8.72
N ASN A 218 -1.04 2.92 8.74
CA ASN A 218 -1.78 2.06 9.66
C ASN A 218 -1.58 0.56 9.41
N CYS A 219 -1.11 0.19 8.23
CA CYS A 219 -0.80 -1.20 7.89
C CYS A 219 0.70 -1.48 7.80
N GLY A 220 1.52 -0.52 8.13
CA GLY A 220 2.98 -0.64 8.05
C GLY A 220 3.51 -0.59 6.62
N LEU A 221 2.69 -0.19 5.65
CA LEU A 221 3.17 0.06 4.30
C LEU A 221 3.94 1.38 4.26
N GLU A 222 5.12 1.34 3.67
CA GLU A 222 5.80 2.57 3.33
C GLU A 222 5.00 3.37 2.30
N ASN A 223 5.21 4.68 2.29
CA ASN A 223 4.65 5.52 1.26
C ASN A 223 5.25 5.13 -0.10
N LEU A 224 4.37 4.82 -1.04
CA LEU A 224 4.76 4.37 -2.38
C LEU A 224 5.11 5.53 -3.33
N GLU A 225 5.00 6.77 -2.90
CA GLU A 225 5.31 7.94 -3.73
C GLU A 225 6.76 7.87 -4.24
N GLY A 226 6.92 8.07 -5.53
CA GLY A 226 8.22 8.02 -6.21
C GLY A 226 8.80 6.62 -6.42
N THR A 227 8.11 5.56 -6.00
CA THR A 227 8.59 4.18 -6.21
C THR A 227 8.38 3.72 -7.66
N THR A 228 9.22 2.79 -8.10
CA THR A 228 9.14 2.11 -9.39
C THR A 228 8.65 0.66 -9.22
N ALA A 229 8.38 -0.01 -10.34
CA ALA A 229 8.08 -1.44 -10.34
C ALA A 229 9.21 -2.26 -9.68
N PHE A 230 10.48 -1.91 -9.92
CA PHE A 230 11.62 -2.57 -9.30
C PHE A 230 11.64 -2.37 -7.77
N TRP A 231 11.40 -1.14 -7.31
CA TRP A 231 11.30 -0.87 -5.88
C TRP A 231 10.19 -1.71 -5.22
N ARG A 232 9.04 -1.83 -5.90
CA ARG A 232 7.91 -2.61 -5.41
C ARG A 232 8.21 -4.11 -5.35
N ALA A 233 8.96 -4.64 -6.34
CA ALA A 233 9.45 -6.02 -6.33
C ALA A 233 10.44 -6.26 -5.19
N ALA A 234 11.40 -5.35 -4.97
CA ALA A 234 12.32 -5.41 -3.84
C ALA A 234 11.60 -5.38 -2.48
N TYR A 235 10.54 -4.58 -2.36
CA TYR A 235 9.71 -4.52 -1.15
C TYR A 235 8.91 -5.80 -0.91
N ALA A 236 8.59 -6.54 -1.95
CA ALA A 236 8.00 -7.87 -1.88
C ALA A 236 9.04 -8.99 -1.77
N VAL A 237 10.33 -8.66 -1.79
CA VAL A 237 11.47 -9.59 -1.86
C VAL A 237 11.33 -10.62 -2.99
N ASP A 238 10.73 -10.19 -4.11
CA ASP A 238 10.43 -11.00 -5.27
C ASP A 238 11.60 -10.95 -6.27
N VAL A 239 12.51 -11.89 -6.12
CA VAL A 239 13.76 -11.95 -6.91
C VAL A 239 13.49 -12.20 -8.39
N ASP A 240 12.47 -12.97 -8.72
CA ASP A 240 12.15 -13.28 -10.12
C ASP A 240 11.62 -12.04 -10.84
N ALA A 241 10.71 -11.31 -10.21
CA ALA A 241 10.26 -10.02 -10.72
C ALA A 241 11.42 -9.00 -10.80
N MET A 242 12.30 -8.94 -9.78
CA MET A 242 13.47 -8.05 -9.81
C MET A 242 14.39 -8.36 -11.00
N LYS A 243 14.71 -9.64 -11.24
CA LYS A 243 15.54 -10.07 -12.37
C LYS A 243 14.89 -9.74 -13.71
N LEU A 244 13.60 -10.04 -13.84
CA LEU A 244 12.84 -9.76 -15.06
C LEU A 244 12.89 -8.26 -15.39
N LEU A 245 12.66 -7.41 -14.40
CA LEU A 245 12.68 -5.95 -14.56
C LEU A 245 14.08 -5.44 -14.96
N VAL A 246 15.14 -5.92 -14.32
CA VAL A 246 16.52 -5.52 -14.66
C VAL A 246 16.88 -5.98 -16.08
N ALA A 247 16.47 -7.17 -16.49
CA ALA A 247 16.69 -7.65 -17.85
C ALA A 247 16.04 -6.75 -18.92
N HIS A 248 15.02 -5.97 -18.54
CA HIS A 248 14.34 -5.01 -19.40
C HIS A 248 14.65 -3.54 -19.08
N GLY A 249 15.77 -3.25 -18.40
CA GLY A 249 16.28 -1.90 -18.21
C GLY A 249 15.74 -1.15 -16.99
N ALA A 250 15.21 -1.85 -16.00
CA ALA A 250 14.90 -1.20 -14.72
C ALA A 250 16.17 -0.74 -14.01
N ASP A 251 16.15 0.50 -13.51
CA ASP A 251 17.23 1.03 -12.67
C ASP A 251 17.01 0.64 -11.21
N PRO A 252 17.89 -0.22 -10.63
CA PRO A 252 17.75 -0.70 -9.25
C PRO A 252 18.14 0.37 -8.21
N LYS A 253 18.58 1.53 -8.61
CA LYS A 253 19.05 2.60 -7.72
C LYS A 253 18.03 3.69 -7.49
N ILE A 254 16.88 3.65 -8.15
CA ILE A 254 15.83 4.66 -7.99
C ILE A 254 15.18 4.54 -6.60
N PRO A 255 15.31 5.55 -5.71
CA PRO A 255 14.65 5.56 -4.41
C PRO A 255 13.20 6.05 -4.54
N SER A 256 12.40 5.81 -3.49
CA SER A 256 11.13 6.52 -3.32
C SER A 256 11.38 8.03 -3.22
N GLN A 257 10.38 8.83 -3.59
CA GLN A 257 10.41 10.27 -3.35
C GLN A 257 9.60 10.55 -2.09
N ARG A 258 10.27 10.67 -0.97
CA ARG A 258 9.62 11.11 0.27
C ARG A 258 10.06 12.54 0.53
N THR A 259 9.10 13.43 0.71
CA THR A 259 9.38 14.71 1.35
C THR A 259 9.84 14.42 2.78
N PRO A 260 11.00 14.90 3.23
CA PRO A 260 11.37 14.75 4.63
C PRO A 260 10.22 15.25 5.48
N VAL A 261 9.75 14.44 6.42
CA VAL A 261 8.87 14.98 7.46
C VAL A 261 9.74 15.96 8.25
N THR A 262 9.69 17.21 7.84
CA THR A 262 10.17 18.32 8.66
C THR A 262 9.26 18.32 9.87
N THR A 263 9.64 17.61 10.92
CA THR A 263 9.22 17.97 12.26
C THR A 263 9.85 19.31 12.53
N VAL A 264 9.22 20.35 12.00
CA VAL A 264 9.39 21.69 12.55
C VAL A 264 8.81 21.54 13.94
N ALA A 265 9.69 21.30 14.92
CA ALA A 265 9.34 21.55 16.29
C ALA A 265 8.87 23.01 16.32
N ARG A 266 7.55 23.21 16.34
CA ARG A 266 7.02 24.53 16.61
C ARG A 266 7.57 24.94 17.95
N ALA A 267 8.37 25.98 17.94
CA ALA A 267 8.99 26.59 19.13
C ALA A 267 7.96 27.19 20.11
N ASP A 268 6.69 26.99 19.86
CA ASP A 268 5.55 27.56 20.59
C ASP A 268 4.88 26.63 21.59
N GLY A 269 5.53 25.47 21.93
CA GLY A 269 5.12 24.66 23.09
C GLY A 269 3.69 24.10 23.07
N ARG A 270 2.96 24.26 21.96
CA ARG A 270 1.61 23.68 21.79
C ARG A 270 1.66 22.54 20.79
N GLY A 271 2.05 21.37 21.29
CA GLY A 271 1.94 20.11 20.57
C GLY A 271 0.47 19.77 20.33
N GLY A 272 -0.06 20.14 19.17
CA GLY A 272 -1.34 19.64 18.70
C GLY A 272 -1.16 18.22 18.20
N ALA A 273 -1.53 17.25 19.02
CA ALA A 273 -1.69 15.87 18.59
C ALA A 273 -2.86 15.81 17.61
N ALA A 274 -2.59 15.52 16.34
CA ALA A 274 -3.60 15.11 15.38
C ALA A 274 -4.10 13.71 15.77
N GLY A 275 -5.01 13.64 16.71
CA GLY A 275 -5.67 12.43 17.16
C GLY A 275 -7.13 12.46 16.72
N GLY A 276 -7.53 11.44 15.97
CA GLY A 276 -8.92 11.19 15.61
C GLY A 276 -9.81 11.13 16.85
N ARG A 277 -10.89 11.88 16.83
CA ARG A 277 -11.96 11.82 17.82
C ARG A 277 -12.71 10.48 17.72
N GLY A 278 -12.38 9.57 18.61
CA GLY A 278 -13.25 8.46 19.00
C GLY A 278 -13.53 8.59 20.50
N GLY A 279 -14.77 8.86 20.86
CA GLY A 279 -15.19 9.09 22.24
C GLY A 279 -15.02 7.86 23.12
N GLY A 280 -14.49 8.05 24.32
CA GLY A 280 -14.45 7.09 25.40
C GLY A 280 -14.15 7.81 26.71
N ARG A 281 -15.17 7.97 27.53
CA ARG A 281 -15.12 8.49 28.92
C ARG A 281 -14.34 7.52 29.81
N GLY A 282 -13.48 8.07 30.66
CA GLY A 282 -13.16 7.46 31.94
C GLY A 282 -11.69 7.09 32.14
N GLY A 283 -11.04 7.74 33.07
CA GLY A 283 -9.75 7.31 33.63
C GLY A 283 -8.92 8.50 34.15
N ARG A 284 -9.21 8.95 35.38
CA ARG A 284 -8.30 9.78 36.15
C ARG A 284 -7.03 8.95 36.43
N GLY A 285 -5.91 9.36 35.86
CA GLY A 285 -4.59 8.88 36.22
C GLY A 285 -3.59 9.99 35.87
N GLY A 286 -3.12 10.70 36.90
CA GLY A 286 -2.11 11.74 36.76
C GLY A 286 -0.79 11.14 36.33
N GLY A 287 -0.44 11.31 35.07
CA GLY A 287 0.91 11.11 34.55
C GLY A 287 1.59 12.48 34.50
N ARG A 288 2.58 12.67 35.33
CA ARG A 288 3.51 13.80 35.27
C ARG A 288 4.08 13.91 33.88
N GLY A 289 4.14 15.12 33.37
CA GLY A 289 4.69 15.44 32.07
C GLY A 289 6.08 14.85 31.89
N ASP A 290 6.21 14.06 30.84
CA ASP A 290 7.50 13.64 30.34
C ASP A 290 8.19 14.88 29.80
N GLY A 291 9.04 15.44 30.67
CA GLY A 291 9.99 16.44 30.24
C GLY A 291 10.72 15.87 29.03
N ASN A 292 10.81 16.70 28.02
CA ASN A 292 11.63 16.48 26.84
C ASN A 292 12.90 15.72 27.25
N PRO A 293 13.10 14.45 26.86
CA PRO A 293 14.29 13.73 27.30
C PRO A 293 15.48 14.56 26.85
N LEU A 294 16.31 14.93 27.79
CA LEU A 294 17.50 15.73 27.61
C LEU A 294 18.18 15.32 26.31
N GLN A 295 18.26 16.26 25.36
CA GLN A 295 19.02 16.07 24.13
C GLN A 295 20.44 15.74 24.54
N THR A 296 20.82 14.49 24.44
CA THR A 296 22.20 14.07 24.72
C THR A 296 23.11 14.70 23.66
N ALA A 297 24.40 14.80 23.98
CA ALA A 297 25.38 15.26 22.99
C ALA A 297 25.33 14.39 21.72
N GLU A 298 24.96 13.11 21.85
CA GLU A 298 24.75 12.17 20.77
C GLU A 298 23.53 12.53 19.91
N ASP A 299 22.42 12.97 20.50
CA ASP A 299 21.26 13.45 19.75
C ASP A 299 21.60 14.73 18.96
N SER A 300 22.48 15.56 19.48
CA SER A 300 22.98 16.74 18.76
C SER A 300 23.88 16.35 17.59
N ALA A 301 24.78 15.39 17.75
CA ALA A 301 25.63 14.87 16.69
C ALA A 301 24.82 14.16 15.60
N ALA A 302 23.75 13.46 15.97
CA ALA A 302 22.88 12.75 15.03
C ALA A 302 22.22 13.68 14.00
N ARG A 303 22.07 14.97 14.29
CA ARG A 303 21.53 15.97 13.32
C ARG A 303 22.40 16.16 12.10
N PHE A 304 23.68 15.84 12.20
CA PHE A 304 24.65 15.93 11.11
C PHE A 304 24.85 14.60 10.36
N VAL A 305 24.09 13.55 10.74
CA VAL A 305 24.16 12.27 10.05
C VAL A 305 23.71 12.46 8.60
N PRO A 306 24.49 11.98 7.61
CA PRO A 306 24.06 12.02 6.22
C PRO A 306 22.75 11.27 6.02
N ILE A 307 21.91 11.79 5.13
CA ILE A 307 20.64 11.17 4.74
C ILE A 307 20.59 10.96 3.23
N GLY A 308 19.80 9.97 2.80
CA GLY A 308 19.47 9.78 1.40
C GLY A 308 18.34 10.69 0.95
N VAL A 309 18.03 10.66 -0.34
CA VAL A 309 16.93 11.42 -0.95
C VAL A 309 15.59 10.69 -0.87
N GLY A 310 15.58 9.45 -0.41
CA GLY A 310 14.40 8.61 -0.28
C GLY A 310 14.75 7.26 0.34
N VAL A 311 13.84 6.31 0.20
CA VAL A 311 14.03 4.91 0.59
C VAL A 311 14.46 4.11 -0.64
N TYR A 312 15.64 3.54 -0.62
CA TYR A 312 16.17 2.77 -1.75
C TYR A 312 15.67 1.31 -1.73
N PRO A 313 15.71 0.60 -2.88
CA PRO A 313 15.30 -0.81 -2.94
C PRO A 313 15.98 -1.73 -1.91
N ILE A 314 17.23 -1.45 -1.54
CA ILE A 314 17.93 -2.23 -0.51
C ILE A 314 17.30 -2.08 0.88
N HIS A 315 16.78 -0.90 1.24
CA HIS A 315 16.01 -0.73 2.48
C HIS A 315 14.66 -1.43 2.42
N ALA A 316 14.03 -1.39 1.23
CA ALA A 316 12.78 -2.11 1.00
C ALA A 316 12.97 -3.62 1.20
N ALA A 317 14.02 -4.21 0.62
CA ALA A 317 14.38 -5.61 0.81
C ALA A 317 14.89 -5.94 2.22
N ALA A 318 15.34 -4.96 3.00
CA ALA A 318 15.68 -5.14 4.41
C ALA A 318 14.46 -5.06 5.34
N GLY A 319 13.29 -4.68 4.84
CA GLY A 319 12.03 -4.64 5.58
C GLY A 319 11.68 -3.28 6.16
N VAL A 320 11.92 -2.21 5.41
CA VAL A 320 11.47 -0.87 5.79
C VAL A 320 9.97 -0.87 6.14
N GLY A 321 9.60 -0.13 7.18
CA GLY A 321 8.20 -0.06 7.63
C GLY A 321 7.72 -1.24 8.48
N TYR A 322 8.56 -2.23 8.74
CA TYR A 322 8.20 -3.36 9.60
C TYR A 322 7.76 -2.89 10.99
N GLY A 323 6.59 -3.36 11.41
CA GLY A 323 6.03 -3.02 12.73
C GLY A 323 5.42 -1.63 12.86
N ASN A 324 5.52 -0.76 11.85
CA ASN A 324 4.94 0.59 11.91
C ASN A 324 3.42 0.61 11.84
N GLY A 325 2.79 -0.48 11.44
CA GLY A 325 1.37 -0.50 11.17
C GLY A 325 0.49 -1.08 12.26
N PHE A 326 -0.81 -0.77 12.17
CA PHE A 326 -1.84 -1.29 13.06
C PHE A 326 -1.96 -2.81 12.97
N ALA A 327 -1.79 -3.38 11.80
CA ALA A 327 -1.99 -4.80 11.55
C ALA A 327 -0.70 -5.64 11.66
N GLY A 328 0.40 -5.01 12.14
CA GLY A 328 1.69 -5.71 12.10
C GLY A 328 1.97 -6.16 10.68
N ASN A 329 2.64 -7.04 10.34
CA ASN A 329 3.09 -7.52 9.05
C ASN A 329 1.98 -8.02 8.12
N SER A 330 1.04 -7.16 7.79
CA SER A 330 0.03 -7.47 6.75
C SER A 330 0.63 -7.53 5.34
N HIS A 331 1.93 -7.23 5.20
CA HIS A 331 2.67 -7.37 3.97
C HIS A 331 2.70 -8.81 3.50
N ARG A 332 2.54 -8.98 2.20
CA ARG A 332 2.82 -10.25 1.54
C ARG A 332 4.18 -10.14 0.85
N HIS A 333 5.00 -11.14 1.08
CA HIS A 333 6.32 -11.26 0.52
C HIS A 333 6.45 -12.60 -0.20
N ALA A 334 7.35 -12.67 -1.16
CA ALA A 334 7.71 -13.93 -1.77
C ALA A 334 8.26 -14.90 -0.69
N PRO A 335 7.80 -16.15 -0.65
CA PRO A 335 8.31 -17.14 0.28
C PRO A 335 9.84 -17.22 0.19
N ASP A 336 10.50 -17.24 1.35
CA ASP A 336 11.96 -17.34 1.48
C ASP A 336 12.77 -16.28 0.70
N GLY A 337 12.12 -15.20 0.27
CA GLY A 337 12.70 -14.19 -0.63
C GLY A 337 13.70 -13.24 0.03
N TRP A 338 13.71 -13.10 1.36
CA TRP A 338 14.48 -12.07 2.06
C TRP A 338 15.98 -12.13 1.76
N MET A 339 16.60 -13.25 2.03
CA MET A 339 18.04 -13.41 1.82
C MET A 339 18.40 -13.45 0.32
N PRO A 340 17.68 -14.15 -0.55
CA PRO A 340 17.93 -14.09 -1.99
C PRO A 340 17.82 -12.69 -2.58
N ALA A 341 16.81 -11.88 -2.18
CA ALA A 341 16.66 -10.51 -2.65
C ALA A 341 17.81 -9.61 -2.19
N MET A 342 18.21 -9.71 -0.92
CA MET A 342 19.34 -8.96 -0.41
C MET A 342 20.65 -9.34 -1.10
N LYS A 343 20.91 -10.63 -1.31
CA LYS A 343 22.09 -11.09 -2.06
C LYS A 343 22.08 -10.61 -3.50
N TYR A 344 20.95 -10.65 -4.17
CA TYR A 344 20.84 -10.15 -5.53
C TYR A 344 21.16 -8.65 -5.62
N LEU A 345 20.61 -7.85 -4.69
CA LEU A 345 20.90 -6.41 -4.63
C LEU A 345 22.38 -6.12 -4.37
N VAL A 346 22.99 -6.78 -3.40
CA VAL A 346 24.36 -6.51 -2.96
C VAL A 346 25.38 -7.12 -3.93
N GLU A 347 25.25 -8.40 -4.26
CA GLU A 347 26.28 -9.16 -4.98
C GLU A 347 26.18 -8.99 -6.50
N THR A 348 24.97 -8.86 -7.03
CA THR A 348 24.75 -8.75 -8.48
C THR A 348 24.60 -7.30 -8.93
N LEU A 349 23.83 -6.50 -8.17
CA LEU A 349 23.51 -5.13 -8.57
C LEU A 349 24.42 -4.08 -7.90
N GLY A 350 25.29 -4.50 -6.96
CA GLY A 350 26.27 -3.62 -6.31
C GLY A 350 25.63 -2.57 -5.39
N ALA A 351 24.51 -2.90 -4.74
CA ALA A 351 23.89 -1.98 -3.79
C ALA A 351 24.78 -1.77 -2.57
N ASP A 352 24.90 -0.52 -2.12
CA ASP A 352 25.69 -0.16 -0.95
C ASP A 352 24.97 -0.60 0.35
N VAL A 353 25.61 -1.49 1.12
CA VAL A 353 25.09 -1.99 2.40
C VAL A 353 25.03 -0.90 3.48
N ASN A 354 25.73 0.22 3.30
CA ASN A 354 25.71 1.38 4.17
C ASN A 354 24.86 2.54 3.61
N GLN A 355 24.15 2.32 2.49
CA GLN A 355 23.25 3.32 1.94
C GLN A 355 22.31 3.83 3.03
N ARG A 356 22.17 5.15 3.12
CA ARG A 356 21.25 5.77 4.07
C ARG A 356 19.95 6.18 3.41
N ASP A 357 18.85 5.93 4.09
CA ASP A 357 17.55 6.44 3.69
C ASP A 357 17.37 7.91 4.11
N ILE A 358 16.19 8.46 3.84
CA ILE A 358 15.83 9.85 4.15
C ILE A 358 15.88 10.20 5.65
N ASN A 359 15.82 9.20 6.53
CA ASN A 359 15.91 9.34 7.97
C ASN A 359 17.30 8.98 8.52
N GLY A 360 18.21 8.61 7.60
CA GLY A 360 19.57 8.18 7.93
C GLY A 360 19.68 6.72 8.40
N TYR A 361 18.61 5.93 8.29
CA TYR A 361 18.68 4.49 8.56
C TYR A 361 19.44 3.78 7.45
N THR A 362 20.19 2.75 7.80
CA THR A 362 20.85 1.82 6.87
C THR A 362 20.01 0.54 6.73
N PRO A 363 20.27 -0.31 5.73
CA PRO A 363 19.64 -1.63 5.64
C PRO A 363 19.77 -2.45 6.94
N LEU A 364 20.89 -2.31 7.64
CA LEU A 364 21.13 -2.99 8.92
C LEU A 364 20.14 -2.57 10.02
N HIS A 365 19.74 -1.29 10.07
CA HIS A 365 18.70 -0.82 10.98
C HIS A 365 17.35 -1.51 10.72
N HIS A 366 16.97 -1.67 9.45
CA HIS A 366 15.70 -2.32 9.08
C HIS A 366 15.72 -3.83 9.36
N ALA A 367 16.85 -4.50 9.09
CA ALA A 367 17.04 -5.91 9.45
C ALA A 367 16.95 -6.13 10.97
N ALA A 368 17.56 -5.24 11.76
CA ALA A 368 17.48 -5.26 13.23
C ALA A 368 16.04 -5.06 13.74
N ALA A 369 15.27 -4.15 13.11
CA ALA A 369 13.86 -3.92 13.46
C ALA A 369 12.95 -5.14 13.24
N ARG A 370 13.41 -6.10 12.43
CA ARG A 370 12.72 -7.37 12.17
C ARG A 370 13.24 -8.52 13.02
N GLY A 371 14.33 -8.33 13.72
CA GLY A 371 14.99 -9.43 14.43
C GLY A 371 15.63 -10.48 13.52
N ASP A 372 16.03 -10.10 12.30
CA ASP A 372 16.55 -11.00 11.27
C ASP A 372 18.07 -11.17 11.44
N ASN A 373 18.46 -12.13 12.27
CA ASN A 373 19.86 -12.37 12.62
C ASN A 373 20.70 -12.82 11.42
N ASP A 374 20.14 -13.60 10.50
CA ASP A 374 20.85 -14.07 9.31
C ASP A 374 21.16 -12.90 8.36
N MET A 375 20.17 -12.01 8.16
CA MET A 375 20.34 -10.80 7.36
C MET A 375 21.38 -9.87 8.01
N ILE A 376 21.36 -9.70 9.32
CA ILE A 376 22.34 -8.90 10.08
C ILE A 376 23.74 -9.43 9.84
N LEU A 377 23.97 -10.73 10.07
CA LEU A 377 25.28 -11.37 9.87
C LEU A 377 25.74 -11.24 8.43
N TYR A 378 24.85 -11.42 7.47
CA TYR A 378 25.17 -11.25 6.05
C TYR A 378 25.61 -9.81 5.75
N LEU A 379 24.83 -8.81 6.15
CA LEU A 379 25.13 -7.41 5.91
C LEU A 379 26.47 -7.00 6.55
N VAL A 380 26.72 -7.45 7.78
CA VAL A 380 28.00 -7.21 8.46
C VAL A 380 29.16 -7.88 7.74
N SER A 381 28.99 -9.10 7.23
CA SER A 381 30.01 -9.76 6.40
C SER A 381 30.34 -9.03 5.11
N LYS A 382 29.41 -8.20 4.61
CA LYS A 382 29.56 -7.33 3.44
C LYS A 382 30.03 -5.91 3.79
N GLY A 383 30.38 -5.65 5.05
CA GLY A 383 30.92 -4.38 5.52
C GLY A 383 29.90 -3.37 6.01
N ALA A 384 28.70 -3.81 6.41
CA ALA A 384 27.75 -2.92 7.06
C ALA A 384 28.28 -2.40 8.42
N ASP A 385 28.17 -1.10 8.64
CA ASP A 385 28.59 -0.44 9.87
C ASP A 385 27.62 -0.71 11.03
N VAL A 386 28.01 -1.56 11.96
CA VAL A 386 27.21 -1.89 13.15
C VAL A 386 27.05 -0.72 14.12
N LYS A 387 27.92 0.30 14.01
CA LYS A 387 27.89 1.51 14.85
C LYS A 387 27.08 2.64 14.22
N ALA A 388 26.47 2.38 13.07
CA ALA A 388 25.67 3.37 12.38
C ALA A 388 24.56 3.92 13.28
N VAL A 389 24.36 5.24 13.24
CA VAL A 389 23.32 5.96 13.97
C VAL A 389 22.44 6.69 12.96
N ALA A 390 21.14 6.62 13.13
CA ALA A 390 20.18 7.35 12.31
C ALA A 390 20.04 8.81 12.77
N ARG A 391 19.38 9.66 11.96
CA ARG A 391 19.27 11.10 12.23
C ARG A 391 18.50 11.46 13.51
N ASN A 392 17.67 10.55 14.01
CA ASN A 392 16.97 10.69 15.28
C ASN A 392 17.73 10.12 16.49
N GLY A 393 19.03 9.79 16.32
CA GLY A 393 19.90 9.25 17.36
C GLY A 393 19.69 7.77 17.65
N ARG A 394 18.87 7.05 16.87
CA ARG A 394 18.71 5.60 17.05
C ARG A 394 19.90 4.83 16.49
N THR A 395 20.41 3.91 17.29
CA THR A 395 21.42 2.94 16.86
C THR A 395 20.77 1.71 16.23
N VAL A 396 21.58 0.84 15.64
CA VAL A 396 21.12 -0.44 15.12
C VAL A 396 20.48 -1.29 16.21
N VAL A 397 21.04 -1.28 17.44
CA VAL A 397 20.47 -2.03 18.59
C VAL A 397 19.13 -1.46 19.03
N ASP A 398 18.97 -0.13 19.05
CA ASP A 398 17.69 0.50 19.39
C ASP A 398 16.56 0.04 18.46
N MET A 399 16.87 -0.34 17.23
CA MET A 399 15.88 -0.87 16.29
C MET A 399 15.45 -2.31 16.62
N ALA A 400 16.31 -3.10 17.26
CA ALA A 400 15.97 -4.42 17.78
C ALA A 400 15.26 -4.36 19.15
N ASN A 401 15.32 -3.22 19.82
CA ASN A 401 14.82 -3.02 21.18
C ASN A 401 13.39 -2.42 21.21
N GLY A 402 12.50 -2.88 20.36
CA GLY A 402 11.12 -2.40 20.32
C GLY A 402 10.99 -0.96 19.80
N PRO A 403 11.37 -0.68 18.53
CA PRO A 403 11.46 0.67 17.97
C PRO A 403 10.11 1.34 17.82
N VAL A 404 9.03 0.56 17.78
CA VAL A 404 7.65 1.00 17.64
C VAL A 404 6.75 0.20 18.57
N GLN A 405 5.60 0.76 18.91
CA GLN A 405 4.68 0.26 19.95
C GLN A 405 4.21 -1.19 19.77
N ARG A 406 4.31 -1.76 18.55
CA ARG A 406 3.78 -3.09 18.21
C ARG A 406 4.86 -4.14 17.92
N VAL A 407 6.11 -3.77 18.02
CA VAL A 407 7.24 -4.67 17.86
C VAL A 407 7.89 -4.87 19.23
N ARG A 408 7.83 -6.09 19.74
CA ARG A 408 8.52 -6.44 20.98
C ARG A 408 10.03 -6.46 20.75
N PRO A 409 10.82 -6.23 21.80
CA PRO A 409 12.27 -6.43 21.73
C PRO A 409 12.63 -7.84 21.25
N PHE A 410 13.74 -7.94 20.52
CA PHE A 410 14.34 -9.19 20.05
C PHE A 410 15.62 -9.46 20.87
N PRO A 411 15.55 -10.15 22.01
CA PRO A 411 16.69 -10.32 22.92
C PRO A 411 17.92 -10.94 22.25
N GLU A 412 17.72 -11.95 21.40
CA GLU A 412 18.81 -12.61 20.68
C GLU A 412 19.49 -11.68 19.70
N THR A 413 18.72 -10.85 18.99
CA THR A 413 19.23 -9.85 18.05
C THR A 413 19.99 -8.74 18.78
N ILE A 414 19.49 -8.29 19.94
CA ILE A 414 20.15 -7.32 20.79
C ILE A 414 21.52 -7.87 21.21
N ALA A 415 21.56 -9.08 21.79
CA ALA A 415 22.79 -9.73 22.24
C ALA A 415 23.78 -9.94 21.06
N LEU A 416 23.30 -10.32 19.88
CA LEU A 416 24.11 -10.45 18.67
C LEU A 416 24.76 -9.12 18.29
N LEU A 417 23.97 -8.05 18.20
CA LEU A 417 24.45 -6.73 17.79
C LEU A 417 25.45 -6.13 18.79
N GLU A 418 25.20 -6.29 20.09
CA GLU A 418 26.13 -5.88 21.15
C GLU A 418 27.45 -6.66 21.04
N LYS A 419 27.41 -7.98 20.83
CA LYS A 419 28.59 -8.80 20.56
C LYS A 419 29.38 -8.34 19.33
N LEU A 420 28.70 -7.82 18.29
CA LEU A 420 29.31 -7.24 17.10
C LEU A 420 29.86 -5.82 17.35
N GLY A 421 29.68 -5.25 18.55
CA GLY A 421 30.19 -3.95 18.94
C GLY A 421 29.26 -2.77 18.69
N ALA A 422 27.97 -3.03 18.44
CA ALA A 422 26.97 -1.98 18.34
C ALA A 422 26.60 -1.43 19.72
N LYS A 423 26.27 -0.14 19.80
CA LYS A 423 25.89 0.51 21.06
C LYS A 423 24.40 0.36 21.30
N ASN A 424 24.03 -0.05 22.51
CA ASN A 424 22.67 -0.09 22.99
C ASN A 424 22.40 1.16 23.86
N ASN A 425 21.47 2.02 23.43
CA ASN A 425 21.03 3.17 24.21
C ASN A 425 19.80 2.85 25.08
N HIS A 426 19.37 1.58 25.10
CA HIS A 426 18.21 1.09 25.84
C HIS A 426 16.90 1.83 25.54
N ARG A 427 16.79 2.38 24.33
CA ARG A 427 15.56 3.05 23.87
C ARG A 427 14.55 2.00 23.44
N CYS A 428 13.44 1.93 24.15
CA CYS A 428 12.35 1.02 23.85
C CYS A 428 11.02 1.77 23.88
N VAL A 429 10.19 1.59 22.85
CA VAL A 429 8.85 2.18 22.77
C VAL A 429 7.77 1.16 23.16
N SER A 430 8.04 -0.12 22.98
CA SER A 430 7.08 -1.22 23.22
C SER A 430 7.25 -1.90 24.58
N CYS A 431 8.29 -1.55 25.35
CA CYS A 431 8.48 -2.04 26.70
C CYS A 431 7.56 -1.31 27.69
#